data_aac7d442c18d5321f9c445101644e450
#
_entry.id   aac7d442c18d5321f9c445101644e450
#
_cell.length_a   1.000
_cell.length_b   1.000
_cell.length_c   1.000
_cell.angle_alpha   90.00
_cell.angle_beta   90.00
_cell.angle_gamma   90.00
#
_symmetry.space_group_name_H-M   'P 1'
#
loop_
_entity.id
_entity.type
_entity.pdbx_description
1 polymer ?
#
loop_
_entity_poly.entity_id
_entity_poly.type
_entity_poly.pdbx_seq_one_letter_code
_entity_poly.pdbx_strand_id
1 'polypeptide(L)'
;MSKSEGQTITKSARAFSPTTQKRREKALLEKRTRIMDAALSLFSKNGVSGTTVEQVSELANVSKSNLLYYFKSKEGLYLSVITHLLDVWLTPLQSFSAEQDPIETLSDYIKVKLEMSRDNPAESKLFCMEVVQGAPLLIKELETPLKTLLDAKSAVIIEWIEAGKLKPVDPIHLIFSIWAITQHYADFSVQIKAVTAKDVSDPAFFESTLSNIQHII
;
A
#
# COMPACT_ATOMS: atom_id res chain seq x y z
N MET A 1 -9.48 -46.97 -56.37
CA MET A 1 -10.11 -46.31 -55.25
C MET A 1 -9.19 -46.51 -54.03
N SER A 2 -8.37 -45.55 -53.73
CA SER A 2 -7.51 -45.60 -52.55
C SER A 2 -7.71 -44.31 -51.79
N LYS A 3 -8.22 -44.38 -50.51
CA LYS A 3 -8.43 -43.28 -49.61
C LYS A 3 -7.13 -43.01 -48.88
N SER A 4 -6.60 -41.79 -49.00
CA SER A 4 -5.51 -41.30 -48.18
C SER A 4 -6.09 -40.72 -46.89
N GLU A 5 -5.77 -41.35 -45.77
CA GLU A 5 -6.07 -40.87 -44.45
C GLU A 5 -5.07 -39.75 -44.04
N GLY A 6 -5.60 -38.55 -43.85
CA GLY A 6 -4.82 -37.42 -43.35
C GLY A 6 -4.59 -37.55 -41.83
N GLN A 7 -3.37 -37.77 -41.42
CA GLN A 7 -2.96 -37.71 -40.00
C GLN A 7 -2.92 -36.26 -39.53
N THR A 8 -3.86 -35.89 -38.68
CA THR A 8 -3.86 -34.62 -37.93
C THR A 8 -2.85 -34.72 -36.80
N ILE A 9 -1.70 -34.05 -36.93
CA ILE A 9 -0.69 -33.95 -35.88
C ILE A 9 -1.15 -32.93 -34.86
N THR A 10 -1.75 -33.38 -33.78
CA THR A 10 -2.01 -32.56 -32.57
C THR A 10 -0.69 -32.27 -31.89
N LYS A 11 -0.21 -31.02 -31.96
CA LYS A 11 0.94 -30.53 -31.18
C LYS A 11 0.55 -30.56 -29.70
N SER A 12 0.99 -31.58 -28.98
CA SER A 12 0.96 -31.65 -27.52
C SER A 12 1.77 -30.48 -26.94
N ALA A 13 1.11 -29.62 -26.19
CA ALA A 13 1.78 -28.57 -25.43
C ALA A 13 2.66 -29.25 -24.35
N ARG A 14 3.99 -29.18 -24.49
CA ARG A 14 4.94 -29.66 -23.49
C ARG A 14 4.71 -28.90 -22.16
N ALA A 15 4.21 -29.60 -21.17
CA ALA A 15 4.16 -29.10 -19.80
C ALA A 15 5.60 -28.86 -19.29
N PHE A 16 5.86 -27.66 -18.78
CA PHE A 16 7.18 -27.33 -18.23
C PHE A 16 7.39 -28.07 -16.91
N SER A 17 8.67 -28.38 -16.57
CA SER A 17 8.98 -28.96 -15.28
C SER A 17 8.61 -28.00 -14.14
N PRO A 18 8.24 -28.50 -12.93
CA PRO A 18 7.87 -27.66 -11.78
C PRO A 18 8.93 -26.61 -11.42
N THR A 19 10.21 -26.93 -11.60
CA THR A 19 11.34 -26.02 -11.36
C THR A 19 11.38 -24.90 -12.40
N THR A 20 11.11 -25.19 -13.67
CA THR A 20 11.06 -24.20 -14.74
C THR A 20 9.86 -23.26 -14.55
N GLN A 21 8.74 -23.79 -14.09
CA GLN A 21 7.54 -23.01 -13.82
C GLN A 21 7.76 -22.03 -12.67
N LYS A 22 8.31 -22.47 -11.54
CA LYS A 22 8.69 -21.59 -10.40
C LYS A 22 9.68 -20.49 -10.79
N ARG A 23 10.69 -20.79 -11.63
CA ARG A 23 11.62 -19.77 -12.14
C ARG A 23 10.91 -18.72 -12.99
N ARG A 24 9.97 -19.12 -13.84
CA ARG A 24 9.18 -18.21 -14.66
C ARG A 24 8.28 -17.32 -13.81
N GLU A 25 7.57 -17.89 -12.86
CA GLU A 25 6.71 -17.16 -11.93
C GLU A 25 7.52 -16.12 -11.13
N LYS A 26 8.69 -16.51 -10.61
CA LYS A 26 9.61 -15.59 -9.92
C LYS A 26 10.05 -14.44 -10.83
N ALA A 27 10.49 -14.73 -12.06
CA ALA A 27 10.92 -13.71 -13.00
C ALA A 27 9.78 -12.77 -13.44
N LEU A 28 8.54 -13.29 -13.53
CA LEU A 28 7.35 -12.48 -13.79
C LEU A 28 7.05 -11.53 -12.61
N LEU A 29 7.12 -12.04 -11.39
CA LEU A 29 6.90 -11.25 -10.18
C LEU A 29 7.97 -10.14 -10.05
N GLU A 30 9.24 -10.47 -10.18
CA GLU A 30 10.35 -9.50 -10.13
C GLU A 30 10.19 -8.38 -11.17
N LYS A 31 9.74 -8.74 -12.38
CA LYS A 31 9.49 -7.76 -13.43
C LYS A 31 8.30 -6.85 -13.10
N ARG A 32 7.22 -7.44 -12.58
CA ARG A 32 6.03 -6.69 -12.14
C ARG A 32 6.40 -5.71 -11.03
N THR A 33 7.15 -6.14 -10.03
CA THR A 33 7.63 -5.29 -8.92
C THR A 33 8.45 -4.11 -9.45
N ARG A 34 9.45 -4.36 -10.31
CA ARG A 34 10.25 -3.26 -10.91
C ARG A 34 9.42 -2.23 -11.67
N ILE A 35 8.37 -2.67 -12.37
CA ILE A 35 7.46 -1.73 -13.06
C ILE A 35 6.68 -0.91 -12.04
N MET A 36 6.19 -1.52 -10.97
CA MET A 36 5.45 -0.83 -9.91
C MET A 36 6.35 0.17 -9.16
N ASP A 37 7.59 -0.18 -8.84
CA ASP A 37 8.56 0.71 -8.18
C ASP A 37 8.90 1.93 -9.05
N ALA A 38 9.14 1.70 -10.35
CA ALA A 38 9.36 2.77 -11.31
C ALA A 38 8.13 3.69 -11.46
N ALA A 39 6.94 3.09 -11.52
CA ALA A 39 5.68 3.82 -11.59
C ALA A 39 5.44 4.66 -10.33
N LEU A 40 5.63 4.08 -9.14
CA LEU A 40 5.52 4.77 -7.86
C LEU A 40 6.46 5.99 -7.81
N SER A 41 7.73 5.80 -8.17
CA SER A 41 8.71 6.89 -8.20
C SER A 41 8.30 8.05 -9.13
N LEU A 42 7.71 7.75 -10.28
CA LEU A 42 7.28 8.77 -11.23
C LEU A 42 5.95 9.41 -10.85
N PHE A 43 4.97 8.61 -10.42
CA PHE A 43 3.66 9.11 -10.00
C PHE A 43 3.75 10.02 -8.77
N SER A 44 4.59 9.68 -7.80
CA SER A 44 4.76 10.52 -6.59
C SER A 44 5.43 11.86 -6.88
N LYS A 45 6.22 11.97 -7.97
CA LYS A 45 6.89 13.22 -8.37
C LYS A 45 6.04 14.07 -9.31
N ASN A 46 5.43 13.43 -10.31
CA ASN A 46 4.83 14.11 -11.45
C ASN A 46 3.30 14.02 -11.46
N GLY A 47 2.71 13.23 -10.56
CA GLY A 47 1.31 12.84 -10.62
C GLY A 47 1.00 11.88 -11.78
N VAL A 48 -0.23 11.38 -11.82
CA VAL A 48 -0.69 10.46 -12.89
C VAL A 48 -0.67 11.17 -14.26
N SER A 49 -1.18 12.40 -14.32
CA SER A 49 -1.28 13.16 -15.57
C SER A 49 0.09 13.52 -16.14
N GLY A 50 1.07 13.82 -15.28
CA GLY A 50 2.44 14.18 -15.67
C GLY A 50 3.36 12.99 -15.97
N THR A 51 2.87 11.75 -15.84
CA THR A 51 3.65 10.54 -16.08
C THR A 51 3.16 9.81 -17.33
N THR A 52 4.08 9.31 -18.15
CA THR A 52 3.76 8.50 -19.34
C THR A 52 4.18 7.04 -19.14
N VAL A 53 3.54 6.14 -19.90
CA VAL A 53 3.89 4.70 -19.91
C VAL A 53 5.33 4.50 -20.43
N GLU A 54 5.76 5.35 -21.35
CA GLU A 54 7.13 5.35 -21.91
C GLU A 54 8.17 5.62 -20.82
N GLN A 55 7.97 6.67 -20.03
CA GLN A 55 8.88 7.02 -18.92
C GLN A 55 8.97 5.89 -17.90
N VAL A 56 7.83 5.27 -17.54
CA VAL A 56 7.83 4.12 -16.62
C VAL A 56 8.56 2.93 -17.23
N SER A 57 8.32 2.63 -18.51
CA SER A 57 8.96 1.51 -19.20
C SER A 57 10.47 1.67 -19.25
N GLU A 58 10.95 2.89 -19.55
CA GLU A 58 12.36 3.23 -19.58
C GLU A 58 13.01 3.06 -18.19
N LEU A 59 12.41 3.64 -17.16
CA LEU A 59 12.92 3.54 -15.79
C LEU A 59 12.93 2.11 -15.27
N ALA A 60 11.90 1.31 -15.60
CA ALA A 60 11.81 -0.11 -15.23
C ALA A 60 12.70 -1.04 -16.07
N ASN A 61 13.34 -0.52 -17.11
CA ASN A 61 14.11 -1.29 -18.11
C ASN A 61 13.28 -2.45 -18.70
N VAL A 62 12.10 -2.10 -19.24
CA VAL A 62 11.21 -3.02 -19.95
C VAL A 62 10.66 -2.35 -21.22
N SER A 63 10.19 -3.15 -22.20
CA SER A 63 9.48 -2.57 -23.33
C SER A 63 8.07 -2.09 -22.93
N LYS A 64 7.57 -1.03 -23.60
CA LYS A 64 6.20 -0.53 -23.44
C LYS A 64 5.16 -1.66 -23.59
N SER A 65 5.35 -2.52 -24.60
CA SER A 65 4.45 -3.67 -24.82
C SER A 65 4.44 -4.63 -23.65
N ASN A 66 5.59 -4.84 -23.02
CA ASN A 66 5.71 -5.70 -21.85
C ASN A 66 5.00 -5.09 -20.64
N LEU A 67 5.16 -3.78 -20.40
CA LEU A 67 4.44 -3.06 -19.34
C LEU A 67 2.92 -3.17 -19.55
N LEU A 68 2.43 -2.87 -20.74
CA LEU A 68 1.00 -2.94 -21.07
C LEU A 68 0.43 -4.36 -21.04
N TYR A 69 1.25 -5.39 -21.22
CA TYR A 69 0.86 -6.77 -20.99
C TYR A 69 0.46 -7.03 -19.53
N TYR A 70 1.20 -6.44 -18.56
CA TYR A 70 0.92 -6.62 -17.13
C TYR A 70 -0.23 -5.76 -16.62
N PHE A 71 -0.32 -4.51 -17.08
CA PHE A 71 -1.16 -3.48 -16.42
C PHE A 71 -2.27 -2.90 -17.30
N LYS A 72 -2.35 -3.31 -18.59
CA LYS A 72 -3.36 -2.91 -19.58
C LYS A 72 -3.33 -1.41 -19.96
N SER A 73 -3.26 -0.50 -18.97
CA SER A 73 -3.23 0.96 -19.16
C SER A 73 -2.39 1.64 -18.08
N LYS A 74 -2.18 2.94 -18.21
CA LYS A 74 -1.54 3.80 -17.20
C LYS A 74 -2.36 3.85 -15.91
N GLU A 75 -3.67 4.00 -16.06
CA GLU A 75 -4.63 4.02 -14.95
C GLU A 75 -4.66 2.68 -14.22
N GLY A 76 -4.61 1.55 -14.95
CA GLY A 76 -4.52 0.21 -14.38
C GLY A 76 -3.20 -0.03 -13.63
N LEU A 77 -2.09 0.53 -14.12
CA LEU A 77 -0.81 0.53 -13.41
C LEU A 77 -0.90 1.38 -12.15
N TYR A 78 -1.42 2.60 -12.24
CA TYR A 78 -1.61 3.49 -11.10
C TYR A 78 -2.47 2.85 -10.01
N LEU A 79 -3.63 2.31 -10.39
CA LEU A 79 -4.50 1.60 -9.45
C LEU A 79 -3.78 0.44 -8.76
N SER A 80 -2.99 -0.34 -9.51
CA SER A 80 -2.19 -1.42 -8.92
C SER A 80 -1.16 -0.92 -7.91
N VAL A 81 -0.52 0.22 -8.17
CA VAL A 81 0.42 0.86 -7.24
C VAL A 81 -0.31 1.32 -5.98
N ILE A 82 -1.39 2.10 -6.12
CA ILE A 82 -2.06 2.71 -4.98
C ILE A 82 -2.77 1.67 -4.11
N THR A 83 -3.35 0.62 -4.71
CA THR A 83 -3.95 -0.51 -3.97
C THR A 83 -2.87 -1.27 -3.19
N HIS A 84 -1.71 -1.50 -3.78
CA HIS A 84 -0.60 -2.14 -3.07
C HIS A 84 -0.13 -1.31 -1.87
N LEU A 85 -0.03 0.02 -2.01
CA LEU A 85 0.29 0.90 -0.89
C LEU A 85 -0.75 0.80 0.23
N LEU A 86 -2.03 0.82 -0.13
CA LEU A 86 -3.11 0.65 0.83
C LEU A 86 -3.00 -0.67 1.59
N ASP A 87 -2.77 -1.79 0.89
CA ASP A 87 -2.58 -3.11 1.50
C ASP A 87 -1.42 -3.14 2.51
N VAL A 88 -0.26 -2.60 2.11
CA VAL A 88 0.93 -2.51 2.98
C VAL A 88 0.62 -1.68 4.24
N TRP A 89 -0.06 -0.55 4.08
CA TRP A 89 -0.36 0.37 5.17
C TRP A 89 -1.45 -0.13 6.12
N LEU A 90 -2.32 -1.01 5.65
CA LEU A 90 -3.37 -1.64 6.47
C LEU A 90 -2.90 -2.91 7.19
N THR A 91 -1.77 -3.52 6.75
CA THR A 91 -1.24 -4.75 7.34
C THR A 91 -1.07 -4.68 8.86
N PRO A 92 -0.52 -3.60 9.47
CA PRO A 92 -0.41 -3.51 10.92
C PRO A 92 -1.77 -3.51 11.64
N LEU A 93 -2.78 -2.87 11.06
CA LEU A 93 -4.14 -2.88 11.62
C LEU A 93 -4.79 -4.28 11.54
N GLN A 94 -4.47 -5.05 10.49
CA GLN A 94 -4.99 -6.42 10.33
C GLN A 94 -4.60 -7.35 11.48
N SER A 95 -3.48 -7.08 12.17
CA SER A 95 -2.97 -7.90 13.27
C SER A 95 -3.71 -7.74 14.59
N PHE A 96 -4.60 -6.76 14.74
CA PHE A 96 -5.36 -6.55 15.98
C PHE A 96 -6.22 -7.75 16.32
N SER A 97 -6.14 -8.23 17.56
CA SER A 97 -6.98 -9.30 18.12
C SER A 97 -7.38 -9.00 19.56
N ALA A 98 -8.50 -9.56 20.00
CA ALA A 98 -9.08 -9.32 21.34
C ALA A 98 -8.21 -9.82 22.49
N GLU A 99 -7.33 -10.80 22.22
CA GLU A 99 -6.42 -11.39 23.22
C GLU A 99 -5.25 -10.47 23.58
N GLN A 100 -4.90 -9.52 22.71
CA GLN A 100 -3.77 -8.61 22.91
C GLN A 100 -4.06 -7.58 24.01
N ASP A 101 -2.99 -7.03 24.59
CA ASP A 101 -3.07 -5.84 25.42
C ASP A 101 -3.31 -4.60 24.51
N PRO A 102 -4.41 -3.85 24.71
CA PRO A 102 -4.75 -2.73 23.83
C PRO A 102 -3.73 -1.60 23.87
N ILE A 103 -3.14 -1.30 25.04
CA ILE A 103 -2.22 -0.18 25.19
C ILE A 103 -0.91 -0.48 24.45
N GLU A 104 -0.37 -1.69 24.62
CA GLU A 104 0.81 -2.15 23.89
C GLU A 104 0.53 -2.20 22.38
N THR A 105 -0.60 -2.79 21.96
CA THR A 105 -0.98 -2.92 20.55
C THR A 105 -1.14 -1.57 19.86
N LEU A 106 -1.83 -0.60 20.49
CA LEU A 106 -2.00 0.74 19.94
C LEU A 106 -0.68 1.50 19.90
N SER A 107 0.15 1.37 20.94
CA SER A 107 1.48 1.98 21.00
C SER A 107 2.38 1.49 19.87
N ASP A 108 2.43 0.18 19.63
CA ASP A 108 3.19 -0.43 18.53
C ASP A 108 2.61 -0.02 17.16
N TYR A 109 1.29 0.04 17.04
CA TYR A 109 0.64 0.48 15.82
C TYR A 109 1.00 1.93 15.46
N ILE A 110 0.96 2.85 16.43
CA ILE A 110 1.38 4.24 16.26
C ILE A 110 2.83 4.31 15.80
N LYS A 111 3.73 3.55 16.45
CA LYS A 111 5.14 3.49 16.08
C LYS A 111 5.33 3.04 14.62
N VAL A 112 4.73 1.91 14.23
CA VAL A 112 4.82 1.39 12.86
C VAL A 112 4.27 2.39 11.85
N LYS A 113 3.13 3.04 12.14
CA LYS A 113 2.56 4.07 11.26
C LYS A 113 3.48 5.29 11.11
N LEU A 114 4.14 5.73 12.18
CA LEU A 114 5.08 6.84 12.12
C LEU A 114 6.38 6.45 11.39
N GLU A 115 6.87 5.22 11.58
CA GLU A 115 7.99 4.67 10.81
C GLU A 115 7.68 4.62 9.31
N MET A 116 6.49 4.16 8.92
CA MET A 116 6.04 4.18 7.53
C MET A 116 6.01 5.60 6.95
N SER A 117 5.57 6.59 7.74
CA SER A 117 5.56 8.00 7.34
C SER A 117 6.96 8.57 7.17
N ARG A 118 7.93 8.13 7.99
CA ARG A 118 9.34 8.49 7.87
C ARG A 118 10.00 7.88 6.65
N ASP A 119 9.76 6.58 6.43
CA ASP A 119 10.51 5.77 5.47
C ASP A 119 9.90 5.85 4.06
N ASN A 120 8.58 6.13 3.96
CA ASN A 120 7.83 6.15 2.70
C ASN A 120 7.00 7.44 2.51
N PRO A 121 7.61 8.65 2.60
CA PRO A 121 6.86 9.91 2.53
C PRO A 121 6.32 10.21 1.12
N ALA A 122 6.93 9.66 0.08
CA ALA A 122 6.46 9.85 -1.30
C ALA A 122 5.18 9.06 -1.57
N GLU A 123 5.11 7.86 -1.04
CA GLU A 123 3.96 6.97 -1.05
C GLU A 123 2.78 7.57 -0.30
N SER A 124 3.05 8.09 0.90
CA SER A 124 2.04 8.79 1.71
C SER A 124 1.41 9.94 0.94
N LYS A 125 2.22 10.82 0.36
CA LYS A 125 1.75 11.96 -0.45
C LYS A 125 0.94 11.51 -1.66
N LEU A 126 1.37 10.46 -2.35
CA LEU A 126 0.64 9.94 -3.51
C LEU A 126 -0.76 9.48 -3.12
N PHE A 127 -0.88 8.71 -2.03
CA PHE A 127 -2.15 8.27 -1.49
C PHE A 127 -3.03 9.45 -1.02
N CYS A 128 -2.44 10.36 -0.25
CA CYS A 128 -3.12 11.57 0.23
C CYS A 128 -3.71 12.38 -0.94
N MET A 129 -2.94 12.61 -1.99
CA MET A 129 -3.39 13.36 -3.18
C MET A 129 -4.55 12.67 -3.90
N GLU A 130 -4.54 11.35 -4.03
CA GLU A 130 -5.65 10.58 -4.62
C GLU A 130 -6.94 10.77 -3.81
N VAL A 131 -6.83 10.64 -2.46
CA VAL A 131 -8.00 10.76 -1.56
C VAL A 131 -8.54 12.20 -1.53
N VAL A 132 -7.67 13.21 -1.46
CA VAL A 132 -8.05 14.64 -1.47
C VAL A 132 -8.75 15.03 -2.77
N GLN A 133 -8.40 14.40 -3.91
CA GLN A 133 -9.07 14.60 -5.19
C GLN A 133 -10.39 13.83 -5.33
N GLY A 134 -10.86 13.17 -4.28
CA GLY A 134 -12.12 12.41 -4.28
C GLY A 134 -11.94 10.92 -4.63
N ALA A 135 -10.72 10.41 -4.59
CA ALA A 135 -10.37 9.01 -4.85
C ALA A 135 -10.92 8.45 -6.18
N PRO A 136 -10.77 9.15 -7.33
CA PRO A 136 -11.46 8.82 -8.57
C PRO A 136 -11.16 7.39 -9.07
N LEU A 137 -9.99 6.84 -8.73
CA LEU A 137 -9.61 5.48 -9.10
C LEU A 137 -9.68 4.50 -7.93
N LEU A 138 -9.61 4.98 -6.68
CA LEU A 138 -9.50 4.14 -5.47
C LEU A 138 -10.82 3.96 -4.71
N ILE A 139 -11.88 4.68 -5.06
CA ILE A 139 -13.13 4.73 -4.28
C ILE A 139 -13.71 3.35 -3.96
N LYS A 140 -13.67 2.40 -4.89
CA LYS A 140 -14.20 1.05 -4.69
C LYS A 140 -13.43 0.26 -3.64
N GLU A 141 -12.10 0.46 -3.58
CA GLU A 141 -11.23 -0.18 -2.58
C GLU A 141 -11.50 0.40 -1.18
N LEU A 142 -11.85 1.68 -1.12
CA LEU A 142 -12.22 2.34 0.14
C LEU A 142 -13.60 1.90 0.63
N GLU A 143 -14.60 1.82 -0.27
CA GLU A 143 -16.00 1.50 0.08
C GLU A 143 -16.23 0.05 0.50
N THR A 144 -15.39 -0.89 0.08
CA THR A 144 -15.61 -2.31 0.33
C THR A 144 -14.47 -2.96 1.12
N PRO A 145 -13.26 -3.17 0.61
CA PRO A 145 -12.20 -3.82 1.37
C PRO A 145 -11.81 -3.06 2.63
N LEU A 146 -11.59 -1.76 2.53
CA LEU A 146 -11.21 -0.94 3.69
C LEU A 146 -12.32 -0.89 4.74
N LYS A 147 -13.56 -0.65 4.31
CA LYS A 147 -14.70 -0.64 5.22
C LYS A 147 -14.85 -1.96 5.96
N THR A 148 -14.75 -3.09 5.27
CA THR A 148 -14.84 -4.43 5.89
C THR A 148 -13.75 -4.64 6.95
N LEU A 149 -12.51 -4.20 6.67
CA LEU A 149 -11.42 -4.26 7.64
C LEU A 149 -11.72 -3.39 8.86
N LEU A 150 -12.16 -2.14 8.65
CA LEU A 150 -12.48 -1.22 9.74
C LEU A 150 -13.61 -1.75 10.62
N ASP A 151 -14.68 -2.30 10.02
CA ASP A 151 -15.79 -2.91 10.77
C ASP A 151 -15.28 -4.07 11.66
N ALA A 152 -14.42 -4.95 11.11
CA ALA A 152 -13.85 -6.07 11.86
C ALA A 152 -12.93 -5.62 13.01
N LYS A 153 -12.10 -4.59 12.79
CA LYS A 153 -11.16 -4.11 13.83
C LYS A 153 -11.82 -3.19 14.84
N SER A 154 -12.90 -2.52 14.46
CA SER A 154 -13.77 -1.82 15.42
C SER A 154 -14.40 -2.78 16.40
N ALA A 155 -14.81 -3.97 15.97
CA ALA A 155 -15.33 -5.01 16.87
C ALA A 155 -14.28 -5.43 17.91
N VAL A 156 -13.03 -5.63 17.50
CA VAL A 156 -11.91 -5.92 18.43
C VAL A 156 -11.72 -4.81 19.47
N ILE A 157 -11.76 -3.54 19.05
CA ILE A 157 -11.62 -2.40 19.97
C ILE A 157 -12.81 -2.34 20.95
N ILE A 158 -14.02 -2.65 20.50
CA ILE A 158 -15.20 -2.73 21.36
C ILE A 158 -15.01 -3.85 22.42
N GLU A 159 -14.50 -5.02 22.05
CA GLU A 159 -14.21 -6.10 23.00
C GLU A 159 -13.19 -5.67 24.06
N TRP A 160 -12.16 -4.91 23.70
CA TRP A 160 -11.21 -4.33 24.66
C TRP A 160 -11.89 -3.37 25.65
N ILE A 161 -12.82 -2.53 25.17
CA ILE A 161 -13.59 -1.59 25.99
C ILE A 161 -14.53 -2.35 26.94
N GLU A 162 -15.27 -3.32 26.43
CA GLU A 162 -16.20 -4.14 27.23
C GLU A 162 -15.47 -4.97 28.30
N ALA A 163 -14.25 -5.43 27.99
CA ALA A 163 -13.37 -6.10 28.96
C ALA A 163 -12.74 -5.16 29.99
N GLY A 164 -13.00 -3.84 29.91
CA GLY A 164 -12.42 -2.81 30.79
C GLY A 164 -10.92 -2.56 30.60
N LYS A 165 -10.34 -3.06 29.50
CA LYS A 165 -8.92 -2.90 29.16
C LYS A 165 -8.62 -1.57 28.47
N LEU A 166 -9.62 -0.96 27.83
CA LEU A 166 -9.53 0.32 27.17
C LEU A 166 -10.67 1.24 27.64
N LYS A 167 -10.40 2.54 27.79
CA LYS A 167 -11.43 3.52 28.08
C LYS A 167 -12.43 3.62 26.92
N PRO A 168 -13.71 3.96 27.19
CA PRO A 168 -14.69 4.17 26.12
C PRO A 168 -14.23 5.22 25.11
N VAL A 169 -14.18 4.82 23.84
CA VAL A 169 -13.84 5.65 22.68
C VAL A 169 -14.56 5.10 21.46
N ASP A 170 -14.89 5.95 20.49
CA ASP A 170 -15.39 5.49 19.21
C ASP A 170 -14.24 4.85 18.41
N PRO A 171 -14.33 3.54 18.04
CA PRO A 171 -13.24 2.82 17.37
C PRO A 171 -12.83 3.44 16.03
N ILE A 172 -13.81 3.90 15.24
CA ILE A 172 -13.53 4.49 13.92
C ILE A 172 -12.78 5.80 14.08
N HIS A 173 -13.23 6.66 15.01
CA HIS A 173 -12.56 7.93 15.28
C HIS A 173 -11.18 7.73 15.89
N LEU A 174 -10.97 6.70 16.71
CA LEU A 174 -9.63 6.34 17.21
C LEU A 174 -8.68 5.98 16.06
N ILE A 175 -9.10 5.10 15.16
CA ILE A 175 -8.29 4.69 14.01
C ILE A 175 -7.98 5.90 13.11
N PHE A 176 -8.98 6.71 12.78
CA PHE A 176 -8.80 7.91 11.96
C PHE A 176 -7.88 8.94 12.61
N SER A 177 -7.97 9.09 13.95
CA SER A 177 -7.07 9.99 14.70
C SER A 177 -5.61 9.52 14.59
N ILE A 178 -5.35 8.22 14.78
CA ILE A 178 -4.01 7.66 14.62
C ILE A 178 -3.49 7.89 13.20
N TRP A 179 -4.30 7.64 12.16
CA TRP A 179 -3.90 7.88 10.79
C TRP A 179 -3.59 9.35 10.53
N ALA A 180 -4.49 10.25 10.92
CA ALA A 180 -4.31 11.68 10.71
C ALA A 180 -3.04 12.21 11.37
N ILE A 181 -2.79 11.83 12.64
CA ILE A 181 -1.63 12.32 13.39
C ILE A 181 -0.33 11.75 12.80
N THR A 182 -0.28 10.44 12.48
CA THR A 182 0.96 9.81 11.99
C THR A 182 1.29 10.21 10.55
N GLN A 183 0.29 10.27 9.65
CA GLN A 183 0.50 10.64 8.25
C GLN A 183 0.84 12.12 8.06
N HIS A 184 0.43 12.99 8.97
CA HIS A 184 0.75 14.42 8.92
C HIS A 184 2.25 14.66 8.76
N TYR A 185 3.10 13.87 9.41
CA TYR A 185 4.55 13.99 9.36
C TYR A 185 5.16 13.66 7.99
N ALA A 186 4.49 12.87 7.17
CA ALA A 186 4.87 12.64 5.77
C ALA A 186 4.26 13.70 4.84
N ASP A 187 2.92 13.84 4.90
CA ASP A 187 2.14 14.62 3.93
C ASP A 187 2.44 16.12 4.02
N PHE A 188 2.65 16.62 5.25
CA PHE A 188 2.94 18.02 5.56
C PHE A 188 4.39 18.24 6.02
N SER A 189 5.32 17.36 5.64
CA SER A 189 6.74 17.44 6.03
C SER A 189 7.39 18.80 5.71
N VAL A 190 6.98 19.47 4.64
CA VAL A 190 7.48 20.81 4.28
C VAL A 190 7.08 21.85 5.33
N GLN A 191 5.82 21.81 5.80
CA GLN A 191 5.33 22.70 6.86
C GLN A 191 6.06 22.46 8.17
N ILE A 192 6.20 21.18 8.56
CA ILE A 192 6.89 20.79 9.81
C ILE A 192 8.32 21.30 9.77
N LYS A 193 9.05 21.06 8.67
CA LYS A 193 10.43 21.50 8.51
C LYS A 193 10.58 23.02 8.52
N ALA A 194 9.64 23.75 7.91
CA ALA A 194 9.64 25.19 7.92
C ALA A 194 9.47 25.79 9.34
N VAL A 195 8.66 25.16 10.18
CA VAL A 195 8.35 25.63 11.54
C VAL A 195 9.40 25.17 12.56
N THR A 196 9.90 23.93 12.44
CA THR A 196 10.76 23.30 13.47
C THR A 196 12.22 23.18 13.07
N ALA A 197 12.56 23.44 11.80
CA ALA A 197 13.84 23.13 11.15
C ALA A 197 14.22 21.65 11.20
N LYS A 198 13.27 20.74 11.54
CA LYS A 198 13.44 19.30 11.68
C LYS A 198 12.34 18.55 10.93
N ASP A 199 12.53 17.28 10.75
CA ASP A 199 11.52 16.32 10.27
C ASP A 199 11.72 14.96 10.95
N VAL A 200 10.85 14.00 10.69
CA VAL A 200 10.87 12.67 11.32
C VAL A 200 12.07 11.79 10.89
N SER A 201 12.94 12.27 10.01
CA SER A 201 14.22 11.62 9.72
C SER A 201 15.31 11.92 10.79
N ASP A 202 15.12 13.01 11.58
CA ASP A 202 15.93 13.28 12.76
C ASP A 202 15.52 12.34 13.90
N PRO A 203 16.43 11.49 14.42
CA PRO A 203 16.08 10.49 15.43
C PRO A 203 15.49 11.09 16.72
N ALA A 204 16.02 12.20 17.19
CA ALA A 204 15.53 12.83 18.43
C ALA A 204 14.13 13.44 18.24
N PHE A 205 13.88 14.02 17.06
CA PHE A 205 12.56 14.52 16.70
C PHE A 205 11.55 13.39 16.53
N PHE A 206 11.96 12.26 15.92
CA PHE A 206 11.13 11.07 15.78
C PHE A 206 10.70 10.52 17.15
N GLU A 207 11.64 10.28 18.06
CA GLU A 207 11.34 9.75 19.39
C GLU A 207 10.44 10.69 20.20
N SER A 208 10.70 12.00 20.14
CA SER A 208 9.83 13.00 20.77
C SER A 208 8.42 12.99 20.17
N THR A 209 8.31 12.87 18.85
CA THR A 209 7.02 12.78 18.15
C THR A 209 6.27 11.52 18.57
N LEU A 210 6.93 10.37 18.55
CA LEU A 210 6.36 9.09 18.93
C LEU A 210 5.80 9.13 20.36
N SER A 211 6.64 9.56 21.32
CA SER A 211 6.24 9.67 22.72
C SER A 211 5.04 10.61 22.91
N ASN A 212 5.02 11.73 22.20
CA ASN A 212 3.91 12.68 22.29
C ASN A 212 2.60 12.12 21.71
N ILE A 213 2.65 11.41 20.57
CA ILE A 213 1.46 10.77 19.98
C ILE A 213 0.92 9.67 20.90
N GLN A 214 1.80 8.82 21.43
CA GLN A 214 1.42 7.75 22.38
C GLN A 214 0.83 8.29 23.69
N HIS A 215 1.17 9.52 24.07
CA HIS A 215 0.60 10.17 25.25
C HIS A 215 -0.78 10.78 25.01
N ILE A 216 -1.06 11.21 23.76
CA ILE A 216 -2.33 11.85 23.37
C ILE A 216 -3.43 10.80 23.13
N ILE A 217 -3.06 9.65 22.56
CA ILE A 217 -3.96 8.54 22.23
C ILE A 217 -4.07 7.58 23.42
#